data_89980d1645bcaf71331a381e0131b07f
#
_entry.id   89980d1645bcaf71331a381e0131b07f
#
_cell.length_a   1.000
_cell.length_b   1.000
_cell.length_c   1.000
_cell.angle_alpha   90.00
_cell.angle_beta   90.00
_cell.angle_gamma   90.00
#
_symmetry.space_group_name_H-M   'P 1'
#
loop_
_entity.id
_entity.type
_entity.pdbx_description
1 polymer ?
#
loop_
_entity_poly.entity_id
_entity_poly.type
_entity_poly.pdbx_seq_one_letter_code
_entity_poly.pdbx_strand_id
1 'polypeptide(L)'
;MRMKKKRHGAERMYLLSSLVCNDAVNLVENREEIFKNSYPLRIEIGCGKGDFIKEKSKADKDYNYLAIEKIADVCVVAVEKYAQSRGLGCLAPNGGWKKSDSTIVPLGSSPVDFSGDDLGNVRFAVGDAAEMLSKLPDSSIDAIFINFCDPWDKKGYEKRRLTYISFLELYSRILSKKGKIYFKTDNRGLFDFSLEQFEKSPFKIVYSTYDLHSSDMNKTNIETEYERNFTEKGFKINMLIAENNK
;
A
#
# COMPACT_ATOMS: atom_id res chain seq x y z
N MET A 1 18.34 1.66 -2.20
CA MET A 1 18.69 1.43 -3.64
C MET A 1 17.99 2.49 -4.49
N ARG A 2 18.71 3.31 -5.26
CA ARG A 2 18.08 4.35 -6.10
C ARG A 2 17.40 3.67 -7.30
N MET A 3 16.07 3.73 -7.36
CA MET A 3 15.31 3.17 -8.48
C MET A 3 15.66 3.91 -9.78
N LYS A 4 15.86 3.15 -10.87
CA LYS A 4 16.04 3.75 -12.19
C LYS A 4 14.72 4.33 -12.68
N LYS A 5 14.77 5.55 -13.27
CA LYS A 5 13.62 6.19 -13.91
C LYS A 5 12.99 5.23 -14.92
N LYS A 6 11.68 5.09 -14.89
CA LYS A 6 10.95 4.26 -15.86
C LYS A 6 10.74 5.03 -17.15
N ARG A 7 11.07 4.38 -18.27
CA ARG A 7 10.80 4.96 -19.60
C ARG A 7 9.30 5.21 -19.72
N HIS A 8 8.92 6.43 -20.07
CA HIS A 8 7.52 6.86 -20.23
C HIS A 8 6.63 6.62 -18.99
N GLY A 9 7.19 6.68 -17.76
CA GLY A 9 6.44 6.37 -16.53
C GLY A 9 5.18 7.23 -16.35
N ALA A 10 5.28 8.53 -16.62
CA ALA A 10 4.14 9.45 -16.49
C ALA A 10 3.03 9.16 -17.52
N GLU A 11 3.40 8.96 -18.79
CA GLU A 11 2.43 8.64 -19.85
C GLU A 11 1.75 7.29 -19.60
N ARG A 12 2.51 6.29 -19.13
CA ARG A 12 1.98 4.97 -18.77
C ARG A 12 1.01 5.06 -17.60
N MET A 13 1.34 5.87 -16.58
CA MET A 13 0.44 6.14 -15.45
C MET A 13 -0.83 6.83 -15.91
N TYR A 14 -0.72 7.78 -16.83
CA TYR A 14 -1.87 8.50 -17.40
C TYR A 14 -2.81 7.56 -18.17
N LEU A 15 -2.28 6.61 -18.95
CA LEU A 15 -3.11 5.60 -19.61
C LEU A 15 -3.96 4.78 -18.63
N LEU A 16 -3.47 4.55 -17.41
CA LEU A 16 -4.14 3.76 -16.38
C LEU A 16 -4.77 4.64 -15.28
N SER A 17 -5.08 5.91 -15.57
CA SER A 17 -5.56 6.88 -14.58
C SER A 17 -6.86 6.47 -13.89
N SER A 18 -7.69 5.63 -14.49
CA SER A 18 -8.90 5.06 -13.86
C SER A 18 -8.59 4.21 -12.60
N LEU A 19 -7.36 3.72 -12.46
CA LEU A 19 -6.87 3.02 -11.27
C LEU A 19 -6.16 3.93 -10.27
N VAL A 20 -5.95 5.21 -10.63
CA VAL A 20 -5.19 6.17 -9.83
C VAL A 20 -6.10 7.23 -9.25
N CYS A 21 -6.05 7.43 -7.94
CA CYS A 21 -6.79 8.46 -7.23
C CYS A 21 -5.85 9.19 -6.28
N ASN A 22 -5.26 10.31 -6.73
CA ASN A 22 -4.34 11.09 -5.92
C ASN A 22 -5.05 11.98 -4.89
N ASP A 23 -6.35 12.16 -5.00
CA ASP A 23 -7.17 12.80 -3.99
C ASP A 23 -7.77 11.73 -3.05
N ALA A 24 -7.04 11.47 -1.97
CA ALA A 24 -7.43 10.47 -0.99
C ALA A 24 -8.70 10.89 -0.20
N VAL A 25 -8.99 12.19 -0.07
CA VAL A 25 -10.21 12.69 0.57
C VAL A 25 -11.41 12.37 -0.30
N ASN A 26 -11.34 12.74 -1.58
CA ASN A 26 -12.38 12.39 -2.56
C ASN A 26 -12.62 10.87 -2.62
N LEU A 27 -11.56 10.05 -2.55
CA LEU A 27 -11.71 8.59 -2.55
C LEU A 27 -12.47 8.09 -1.33
N VAL A 28 -12.21 8.66 -0.15
CA VAL A 28 -12.90 8.28 1.09
C VAL A 28 -14.38 8.70 1.05
N GLU A 29 -14.66 9.94 0.63
CA GLU A 29 -16.01 10.52 0.61
C GLU A 29 -16.89 9.88 -0.46
N ASN A 30 -16.34 9.56 -1.61
CA ASN A 30 -17.07 8.98 -2.75
C ASN A 30 -16.72 7.51 -3.01
N ARG A 31 -16.29 6.77 -1.97
CA ARG A 31 -15.81 5.39 -2.12
C ARG A 31 -16.83 4.44 -2.74
N GLU A 32 -18.10 4.60 -2.44
CA GLU A 32 -19.17 3.75 -2.97
C GLU A 32 -19.33 3.93 -4.48
N GLU A 33 -19.18 5.15 -4.97
CA GLU A 33 -19.18 5.45 -6.40
C GLU A 33 -17.90 4.92 -7.08
N ILE A 34 -16.73 5.13 -6.46
CA ILE A 34 -15.43 4.76 -7.02
C ILE A 34 -15.23 3.24 -7.08
N PHE A 35 -15.67 2.52 -6.04
CA PHE A 35 -15.50 1.05 -5.94
C PHE A 35 -16.76 0.26 -6.31
N LYS A 36 -17.91 0.92 -6.50
CA LYS A 36 -19.22 0.32 -6.74
C LYS A 36 -19.69 -0.62 -5.63
N ASN A 37 -19.24 -0.34 -4.38
CA ASN A 37 -19.61 -1.07 -3.17
C ASN A 37 -19.36 -0.21 -1.92
N SER A 38 -19.90 -0.64 -0.76
CA SER A 38 -19.77 0.05 0.53
C SER A 38 -18.72 -0.59 1.47
N TYR A 39 -17.84 -1.43 0.97
CA TYR A 39 -16.85 -2.13 1.78
C TYR A 39 -15.90 -1.17 2.51
N PRO A 40 -15.43 -1.55 3.72
CA PRO A 40 -14.47 -0.75 4.48
C PRO A 40 -13.18 -0.50 3.69
N LEU A 41 -12.60 0.68 3.87
CA LEU A 41 -11.37 1.09 3.21
C LEU A 41 -10.15 0.78 4.08
N ARG A 42 -9.13 0.17 3.48
CA ARG A 42 -7.83 -0.11 4.07
C ARG A 42 -6.73 0.58 3.27
N ILE A 43 -5.61 0.89 3.92
CA ILE A 43 -4.49 1.59 3.27
C ILE A 43 -3.22 0.76 3.37
N GLU A 44 -2.47 0.64 2.26
CA GLU A 44 -1.07 0.26 2.29
C GLU A 44 -0.19 1.50 2.08
N ILE A 45 0.73 1.77 3.02
CA ILE A 45 1.69 2.87 2.94
C ILE A 45 3.02 2.34 2.42
N GLY A 46 3.49 2.90 1.30
CA GLY A 46 4.71 2.45 0.64
C GLY A 46 4.50 1.14 -0.11
N CYS A 47 3.48 1.06 -0.97
CA CYS A 47 3.13 -0.19 -1.65
C CYS A 47 4.20 -0.70 -2.63
N GLY A 48 5.24 0.10 -2.89
CA GLY A 48 6.32 -0.29 -3.77
C GLY A 48 5.82 -0.71 -5.16
N LYS A 49 6.21 -1.90 -5.60
CA LYS A 49 5.79 -2.48 -6.89
C LYS A 49 4.43 -3.22 -6.81
N GLY A 50 3.71 -3.12 -5.68
CA GLY A 50 2.35 -3.59 -5.52
C GLY A 50 2.17 -5.09 -5.29
N ASP A 51 3.21 -5.83 -4.93
CA ASP A 51 3.09 -7.29 -4.77
C ASP A 51 2.18 -7.66 -3.60
N PHE A 52 2.30 -6.98 -2.46
CA PHE A 52 1.43 -7.21 -1.31
C PHE A 52 -0.02 -6.86 -1.63
N ILE A 53 -0.29 -5.63 -2.09
CA ILE A 53 -1.66 -5.17 -2.30
C ILE A 53 -2.39 -6.00 -3.36
N LYS A 54 -1.68 -6.43 -4.40
CA LYS A 54 -2.22 -7.31 -5.43
C LYS A 54 -2.74 -8.63 -4.86
N GLU A 55 -1.96 -9.29 -4.01
CA GLU A 55 -2.37 -10.56 -3.41
C GLU A 55 -3.36 -10.35 -2.25
N LYS A 56 -3.19 -9.28 -1.46
CA LYS A 56 -4.10 -8.95 -0.35
C LYS A 56 -5.51 -8.67 -0.85
N SER A 57 -5.64 -7.92 -1.92
CA SER A 57 -6.94 -7.60 -2.53
C SER A 57 -7.68 -8.81 -3.11
N LYS A 58 -6.95 -9.85 -3.53
CA LYS A 58 -7.54 -11.12 -3.98
C LYS A 58 -8.02 -11.98 -2.81
N ALA A 59 -7.26 -11.97 -1.71
CA ALA A 59 -7.60 -12.74 -0.51
C ALA A 59 -8.78 -12.15 0.26
N ASP A 60 -8.84 -10.82 0.36
CA ASP A 60 -9.84 -10.08 1.13
C ASP A 60 -10.75 -9.28 0.19
N LYS A 61 -11.77 -9.92 -0.35
CA LYS A 61 -12.68 -9.31 -1.34
C LYS A 61 -13.69 -8.34 -0.74
N ASP A 62 -13.93 -8.44 0.58
CA ASP A 62 -14.91 -7.62 1.31
C ASP A 62 -14.31 -6.30 1.84
N TYR A 63 -13.16 -5.88 1.28
CA TYR A 63 -12.48 -4.64 1.61
C TYR A 63 -12.02 -3.91 0.37
N ASN A 64 -12.04 -2.59 0.44
CA ASN A 64 -11.43 -1.70 -0.55
C ASN A 64 -10.04 -1.25 -0.07
N TYR A 65 -9.17 -0.91 -1.00
CA TYR A 65 -7.79 -0.57 -0.70
C TYR A 65 -7.34 0.70 -1.41
N LEU A 66 -6.63 1.57 -0.68
CA LEU A 66 -5.80 2.64 -1.23
C LEU A 66 -4.33 2.28 -1.02
N ALA A 67 -3.60 2.09 -2.09
CA ALA A 67 -2.17 1.82 -2.09
C ALA A 67 -1.39 3.10 -2.38
N ILE A 68 -0.63 3.61 -1.42
CA ILE A 68 0.12 4.86 -1.53
C ILE A 68 1.59 4.56 -1.78
N GLU A 69 2.18 5.18 -2.79
CA GLU A 69 3.61 5.13 -3.06
C GLU A 69 4.13 6.54 -3.38
N LYS A 70 5.23 6.91 -2.75
CA LYS A 70 5.82 8.25 -2.92
C LYS A 70 6.49 8.44 -4.28
N ILE A 71 7.04 7.37 -4.84
CA ILE A 71 7.85 7.41 -6.06
C ILE A 71 7.02 6.97 -7.26
N ALA A 72 6.65 7.90 -8.13
CA ALA A 72 5.81 7.64 -9.31
C ALA A 72 6.37 6.52 -10.20
N ASP A 73 7.69 6.46 -10.42
CA ASP A 73 8.36 5.43 -11.21
C ASP A 73 8.24 4.01 -10.58
N VAL A 74 7.94 3.92 -9.30
CA VAL A 74 7.66 2.66 -8.59
C VAL A 74 6.19 2.34 -8.69
N CYS A 75 5.34 3.33 -8.39
CA CYS A 75 3.89 3.20 -8.38
C CYS A 75 3.33 2.75 -9.73
N VAL A 76 3.86 3.26 -10.86
CA VAL A 76 3.40 2.84 -12.19
C VAL A 76 3.53 1.34 -12.40
N VAL A 77 4.58 0.72 -11.86
CA VAL A 77 4.75 -0.75 -11.94
C VAL A 77 3.69 -1.48 -11.12
N ALA A 78 3.33 -0.92 -9.95
CA ALA A 78 2.26 -1.49 -9.12
C ALA A 78 0.90 -1.44 -9.83
N VAL A 79 0.56 -0.29 -10.41
CA VAL A 79 -0.67 -0.11 -11.19
C VAL A 79 -0.76 -1.09 -12.35
N GLU A 80 0.32 -1.23 -13.13
CA GLU A 80 0.39 -2.15 -14.27
C GLU A 80 0.23 -3.62 -13.85
N LYS A 81 0.96 -4.04 -12.81
CA LYS A 81 0.84 -5.40 -12.27
C LYS A 81 -0.58 -5.69 -11.78
N TYR A 82 -1.19 -4.74 -11.12
CA TYR A 82 -2.56 -4.89 -10.65
C TYR A 82 -3.54 -4.98 -11.82
N ALA A 83 -3.49 -4.04 -12.78
CA ALA A 83 -4.32 -4.04 -13.98
C ALA A 83 -4.19 -5.37 -14.75
N GLN A 84 -2.97 -5.85 -14.94
CA GLN A 84 -2.72 -7.15 -15.58
C GLN A 84 -3.34 -8.31 -14.78
N SER A 85 -3.25 -8.29 -13.46
CA SER A 85 -3.83 -9.32 -12.61
C SER A 85 -5.36 -9.34 -12.60
N ARG A 86 -5.99 -8.21 -13.00
CA ARG A 86 -7.44 -8.06 -13.18
C ARG A 86 -7.90 -8.40 -14.59
N GLY A 87 -7.00 -8.78 -15.49
CA GLY A 87 -7.33 -9.04 -16.88
C GLY A 87 -7.61 -7.79 -17.71
N LEU A 88 -7.24 -6.60 -17.22
CA LEU A 88 -7.47 -5.32 -17.92
C LEU A 88 -6.48 -5.08 -19.06
N GLY A 89 -5.55 -6.00 -19.30
CA GLY A 89 -4.52 -5.91 -20.33
C GLY A 89 -3.10 -5.96 -19.78
N CYS A 90 -2.13 -5.56 -20.59
CA CYS A 90 -0.71 -5.54 -20.22
C CYS A 90 0.06 -4.44 -20.95
N LEU A 91 1.25 -4.14 -20.43
CA LEU A 91 2.16 -3.20 -21.08
C LEU A 91 2.60 -3.73 -22.46
N ALA A 92 2.39 -2.94 -23.52
CA ALA A 92 2.84 -3.26 -24.85
C ALA A 92 4.36 -2.99 -25.03
N PRO A 93 5.05 -3.65 -25.98
CA PRO A 93 6.50 -3.48 -26.20
C PRO A 93 6.92 -2.04 -26.50
N ASN A 94 6.06 -1.24 -27.12
CA ASN A 94 6.27 0.18 -27.41
C ASN A 94 5.95 1.13 -26.25
N GLY A 95 5.54 0.60 -25.10
CA GLY A 95 5.18 1.36 -23.91
C GLY A 95 3.70 1.76 -23.81
N GLY A 96 2.89 1.49 -24.84
CA GLY A 96 1.43 1.64 -24.78
C GLY A 96 0.78 0.55 -23.92
N TRP A 97 -0.56 0.57 -23.84
CA TRP A 97 -1.33 -0.45 -23.12
C TRP A 97 -2.08 -1.36 -24.09
N LYS A 98 -1.86 -2.66 -24.00
CA LYS A 98 -2.60 -3.67 -24.77
C LYS A 98 -3.77 -4.17 -23.94
N LYS A 99 -5.00 -3.85 -24.34
CA LYS A 99 -6.23 -4.31 -23.69
C LYS A 99 -6.43 -5.82 -23.83
N SER A 100 -7.37 -6.36 -23.10
CA SER A 100 -7.78 -7.77 -23.16
C SER A 100 -8.30 -8.19 -24.54
N ASP A 101 -8.95 -7.29 -25.27
CA ASP A 101 -9.43 -7.48 -26.66
C ASP A 101 -8.32 -7.35 -27.72
N SER A 102 -7.06 -7.25 -27.30
CA SER A 102 -5.87 -7.04 -28.14
C SER A 102 -5.70 -5.63 -28.73
N THR A 103 -6.60 -4.70 -28.48
CA THR A 103 -6.44 -3.29 -28.88
C THR A 103 -5.24 -2.67 -28.14
N ILE A 104 -4.38 -1.96 -28.88
CA ILE A 104 -3.24 -1.25 -28.33
C ILE A 104 -3.57 0.24 -28.25
N VAL A 105 -3.57 0.79 -27.05
CA VAL A 105 -3.65 2.23 -26.80
C VAL A 105 -2.22 2.79 -26.71
N PRO A 106 -1.78 3.60 -27.69
CA PRO A 106 -0.41 4.11 -27.73
C PRO A 106 -0.14 5.12 -26.62
N LEU A 107 1.14 5.33 -26.32
CA LEU A 107 1.57 6.47 -25.49
C LEU A 107 1.12 7.80 -26.13
N GLY A 108 0.72 8.74 -25.28
CA GLY A 108 0.22 10.05 -25.72
C GLY A 108 -1.26 10.07 -26.10
N SER A 109 -1.95 8.91 -26.08
CA SER A 109 -3.42 8.85 -26.24
C SER A 109 -4.13 9.27 -24.96
N SER A 110 -5.45 9.45 -25.04
CA SER A 110 -6.33 9.55 -23.87
C SER A 110 -6.20 8.31 -22.98
N PRO A 111 -6.60 8.40 -21.70
CA PRO A 111 -6.65 7.23 -20.81
C PRO A 111 -7.36 6.05 -21.43
N VAL A 112 -6.93 4.83 -21.07
CA VAL A 112 -7.61 3.61 -21.51
C VAL A 112 -9.05 3.66 -20.98
N ASP A 113 -9.98 3.48 -21.90
CA ASP A 113 -11.39 3.33 -21.53
C ASP A 113 -11.62 1.93 -20.96
N PHE A 114 -11.92 1.90 -19.68
CA PHE A 114 -12.31 0.71 -18.92
C PHE A 114 -13.81 0.73 -18.56
N SER A 115 -14.63 1.51 -19.28
CA SER A 115 -16.08 1.51 -19.06
C SER A 115 -16.64 0.09 -19.26
N GLY A 116 -17.34 -0.41 -18.26
CA GLY A 116 -17.83 -1.78 -18.24
C GLY A 116 -16.85 -2.83 -17.69
N ASP A 117 -15.59 -2.49 -17.48
CA ASP A 117 -14.63 -3.40 -16.86
C ASP A 117 -14.70 -3.37 -15.31
N ASP A 118 -14.47 -4.51 -14.68
CA ASP A 118 -14.31 -4.58 -13.23
C ASP A 118 -12.87 -4.16 -12.82
N LEU A 119 -12.72 -2.92 -12.38
CA LEU A 119 -11.46 -2.38 -11.90
C LEU A 119 -11.01 -2.95 -10.55
N GLY A 120 -11.84 -3.78 -9.92
CA GLY A 120 -11.57 -4.37 -8.63
C GLY A 120 -11.52 -3.36 -7.48
N ASN A 121 -11.01 -3.83 -6.36
CA ASN A 121 -11.08 -3.18 -5.06
C ASN A 121 -9.81 -2.42 -4.65
N VAL A 122 -8.91 -2.07 -5.59
CA VAL A 122 -7.70 -1.27 -5.31
C VAL A 122 -7.69 0.00 -6.14
N ARG A 123 -7.31 1.11 -5.51
CA ARG A 123 -6.87 2.34 -6.18
C ARG A 123 -5.49 2.71 -5.67
N PHE A 124 -4.72 3.37 -6.52
CA PHE A 124 -3.35 3.77 -6.24
C PHE A 124 -3.27 5.29 -6.10
N ALA A 125 -2.35 5.76 -5.27
CA ALA A 125 -2.04 7.18 -5.16
C ALA A 125 -0.53 7.41 -5.15
N VAL A 126 -0.09 8.44 -5.85
CA VAL A 126 1.31 8.89 -5.85
C VAL A 126 1.43 10.11 -4.96
N GLY A 127 2.14 9.98 -3.84
CA GLY A 127 2.33 11.12 -2.94
C GLY A 127 2.98 10.76 -1.61
N ASP A 128 3.21 11.79 -0.82
CA ASP A 128 3.68 11.63 0.56
C ASP A 128 2.50 11.20 1.45
N ALA A 129 2.66 10.04 2.09
CA ALA A 129 1.60 9.47 2.92
C ALA A 129 1.23 10.39 4.10
N ALA A 130 2.19 11.07 4.74
CA ALA A 130 1.89 11.99 5.84
C ALA A 130 0.98 13.12 5.38
N GLU A 131 1.27 13.72 4.21
CA GLU A 131 0.46 14.79 3.65
C GLU A 131 -0.95 14.31 3.27
N MET A 132 -1.04 13.17 2.59
CA MET A 132 -2.32 12.63 2.13
C MET A 132 -3.21 12.22 3.32
N LEU A 133 -2.65 11.47 4.28
CA LEU A 133 -3.41 10.96 5.42
C LEU A 133 -3.82 12.05 6.41
N SER A 134 -3.04 13.14 6.51
CA SER A 134 -3.40 14.27 7.40
C SER A 134 -4.74 14.94 7.05
N LYS A 135 -5.16 14.82 5.79
CA LYS A 135 -6.39 15.41 5.25
C LYS A 135 -7.61 14.49 5.37
N LEU A 136 -7.41 13.20 5.69
CA LEU A 136 -8.51 12.24 5.77
C LEU A 136 -9.44 12.52 6.95
N PRO A 137 -10.74 12.23 6.80
CA PRO A 137 -11.70 12.30 7.89
C PRO A 137 -11.36 11.33 9.03
N ASP A 138 -11.78 11.68 10.23
CA ASP A 138 -11.63 10.82 11.41
C ASP A 138 -12.39 9.51 11.24
N SER A 139 -11.80 8.41 11.73
CA SER A 139 -12.45 7.09 11.77
C SER A 139 -12.91 6.56 10.41
N SER A 140 -12.27 7.00 9.33
CA SER A 140 -12.64 6.65 7.95
C SER A 140 -11.94 5.40 7.40
N ILE A 141 -10.92 4.88 8.09
CA ILE A 141 -10.06 3.78 7.66
C ILE A 141 -10.18 2.58 8.59
N ASP A 142 -10.29 1.37 8.03
CA ASP A 142 -10.41 0.12 8.78
C ASP A 142 -9.05 -0.46 9.20
N ALA A 143 -8.05 -0.42 8.33
CA ALA A 143 -6.70 -0.89 8.66
C ALA A 143 -5.61 -0.18 7.85
N ILE A 144 -4.40 -0.16 8.40
CA ILE A 144 -3.19 0.35 7.76
C ILE A 144 -2.14 -0.76 7.72
N PHE A 145 -1.54 -0.97 6.54
CA PHE A 145 -0.43 -1.89 6.32
C PHE A 145 0.85 -1.10 6.04
N ILE A 146 1.92 -1.43 6.74
CA ILE A 146 3.25 -0.84 6.60
C ILE A 146 4.24 -2.00 6.44
N ASN A 147 4.69 -2.24 5.22
CA ASN A 147 5.56 -3.36 4.90
C ASN A 147 6.93 -2.84 4.44
N PHE A 148 8.00 -3.19 5.17
CA PHE A 148 9.40 -2.93 4.80
C PHE A 148 9.72 -1.47 4.47
N CYS A 149 9.19 -0.55 5.30
CA CYS A 149 9.48 0.88 5.15
C CYS A 149 10.94 1.21 5.52
N ASP A 150 11.40 2.38 5.06
CA ASP A 150 12.75 2.86 5.33
C ASP A 150 13.04 2.99 6.83
N PRO A 151 14.14 2.40 7.34
CA PRO A 151 14.45 2.39 8.77
C PRO A 151 15.03 3.72 9.28
N TRP A 152 15.50 4.59 8.39
CA TRP A 152 16.08 5.88 8.75
C TRP A 152 17.13 5.78 9.88
N ASP A 153 18.16 4.94 9.68
CA ASP A 153 19.13 4.57 10.72
C ASP A 153 20.02 5.73 11.19
N LYS A 154 20.12 6.82 10.42
CA LYS A 154 20.93 7.99 10.82
C LYS A 154 20.27 8.72 11.97
N LYS A 155 21.11 9.05 12.99
CA LYS A 155 20.70 9.86 14.14
C LYS A 155 20.03 11.16 13.70
N GLY A 156 18.88 11.48 14.32
CA GLY A 156 18.08 12.67 14.01
C GLY A 156 17.05 12.48 12.89
N TYR A 157 16.98 11.28 12.28
CA TYR A 157 15.97 10.98 11.25
C TYR A 157 14.81 10.13 11.78
N GLU A 158 14.76 9.84 13.07
CA GLU A 158 13.74 9.00 13.71
C GLU A 158 12.32 9.50 13.42
N LYS A 159 12.13 10.83 13.36
CA LYS A 159 10.84 11.47 13.04
C LYS A 159 10.31 11.16 11.63
N ARG A 160 11.14 10.60 10.74
CA ARG A 160 10.75 10.18 9.39
C ARG A 160 10.22 8.75 9.34
N ARG A 161 10.44 7.97 10.40
CA ARG A 161 9.96 6.59 10.49
C ARG A 161 8.44 6.58 10.51
N LEU A 162 7.81 5.76 9.71
CA LEU A 162 6.34 5.64 9.64
C LEU A 162 5.71 5.11 10.94
N THR A 163 6.51 4.62 11.86
CA THR A 163 6.11 4.19 13.22
C THR A 163 6.50 5.20 14.31
N TYR A 164 6.95 6.41 13.97
CA TYR A 164 7.20 7.46 14.95
C TYR A 164 5.89 7.96 15.55
N ILE A 165 5.90 8.41 16.82
CA ILE A 165 4.70 8.76 17.59
C ILE A 165 3.75 9.72 16.85
N SER A 166 4.26 10.73 16.14
CA SER A 166 3.39 11.66 15.41
C SER A 166 2.62 11.01 14.25
N PHE A 167 3.18 9.95 13.62
CA PHE A 167 2.45 9.15 12.66
C PHE A 167 1.40 8.27 13.33
N LEU A 168 1.74 7.67 14.49
CA LEU A 168 0.79 6.84 15.23
C LEU A 168 -0.41 7.66 15.74
N GLU A 169 -0.20 8.88 16.19
CA GLU A 169 -1.27 9.81 16.53
C GLU A 169 -2.18 10.11 15.33
N LEU A 170 -1.58 10.39 14.15
CA LEU A 170 -2.31 10.58 12.91
C LEU A 170 -3.11 9.33 12.53
N TYR A 171 -2.50 8.15 12.60
CA TYR A 171 -3.17 6.89 12.28
C TYR A 171 -4.31 6.59 13.25
N SER A 172 -4.13 6.86 14.56
CA SER A 172 -5.20 6.71 15.55
C SER A 172 -6.40 7.59 15.22
N ARG A 173 -6.18 8.83 14.75
CA ARG A 173 -7.26 9.73 14.35
C ARG A 173 -8.10 9.17 13.19
N ILE A 174 -7.44 8.73 12.12
CA ILE A 174 -8.13 8.30 10.90
C ILE A 174 -8.65 6.86 10.94
N LEU A 175 -8.05 5.99 11.78
CA LEU A 175 -8.54 4.63 11.97
C LEU A 175 -9.87 4.62 12.71
N SER A 176 -10.75 3.72 12.31
CA SER A 176 -11.99 3.40 13.02
C SER A 176 -11.70 2.84 14.42
N LYS A 177 -12.72 2.78 15.27
CA LYS A 177 -12.63 2.08 16.55
C LYS A 177 -12.24 0.63 16.33
N LYS A 178 -11.20 0.17 17.04
CA LYS A 178 -10.58 -1.16 16.84
C LYS A 178 -9.93 -1.37 15.45
N GLY A 179 -9.78 -0.33 14.65
CA GLY A 179 -9.00 -0.37 13.42
C GLY A 179 -7.55 -0.77 13.73
N LYS A 180 -6.88 -1.44 12.80
CA LYS A 180 -5.58 -2.08 13.07
C LYS A 180 -4.46 -1.55 12.21
N ILE A 181 -3.26 -1.54 12.79
CA ILE A 181 -2.01 -1.38 12.05
C ILE A 181 -1.32 -2.74 11.98
N TYR A 182 -0.91 -3.12 10.77
CA TYR A 182 -0.07 -4.28 10.49
C TYR A 182 1.29 -3.78 10.04
N PHE A 183 2.33 -4.08 10.79
CA PHE A 183 3.68 -3.63 10.51
C PHE A 183 4.63 -4.81 10.37
N LYS A 184 5.37 -4.87 9.23
CA LYS A 184 6.42 -5.86 8.98
C LYS A 184 7.73 -5.19 8.62
N THR A 185 8.84 -5.73 9.13
CA THR A 185 10.20 -5.28 8.78
C THR A 185 11.24 -6.37 9.03
N ASP A 186 12.26 -6.43 8.20
CA ASP A 186 13.49 -7.21 8.40
C ASP A 186 14.48 -6.49 9.34
N ASN A 187 14.33 -5.16 9.51
CA ASN A 187 15.21 -4.36 10.33
C ASN A 187 14.84 -4.45 11.81
N ARG A 188 15.69 -5.13 12.60
CA ARG A 188 15.49 -5.33 14.03
C ARG A 188 15.49 -4.01 14.80
N GLY A 189 16.40 -3.07 14.48
CA GLY A 189 16.48 -1.78 15.18
C GLY A 189 15.24 -0.91 14.95
N LEU A 190 14.67 -0.94 13.73
CA LEU A 190 13.39 -0.29 13.46
C LEU A 190 12.25 -0.97 14.22
N PHE A 191 12.27 -2.29 14.33
CA PHE A 191 11.22 -3.03 15.04
C PHE A 191 11.22 -2.73 16.53
N ASP A 192 12.39 -2.78 17.20
CA ASP A 192 12.51 -2.47 18.62
C ASP A 192 12.10 -1.01 18.91
N PHE A 193 12.55 -0.06 18.09
CA PHE A 193 12.07 1.32 18.13
C PHE A 193 10.55 1.42 17.98
N SER A 194 9.97 0.68 17.05
CA SER A 194 8.53 0.71 16.80
C SER A 194 7.73 0.20 18.00
N LEU A 195 8.16 -0.88 18.64
CA LEU A 195 7.55 -1.36 19.89
C LEU A 195 7.45 -0.25 20.94
N GLU A 196 8.56 0.46 21.20
CA GLU A 196 8.60 1.58 22.15
C GLU A 196 7.64 2.73 21.76
N GLN A 197 7.50 3.02 20.46
CA GLN A 197 6.59 4.07 20.00
C GLN A 197 5.12 3.66 20.15
N PHE A 198 4.80 2.41 19.83
CA PHE A 198 3.45 1.87 20.01
C PHE A 198 3.03 1.83 21.48
N GLU A 199 3.94 1.47 22.41
CA GLU A 199 3.67 1.50 23.86
C GLU A 199 3.33 2.90 24.38
N LYS A 200 3.87 3.95 23.77
CA LYS A 200 3.62 5.36 24.12
C LYS A 200 2.41 5.96 23.40
N SER A 201 1.79 5.22 22.49
CA SER A 201 0.73 5.68 21.59
C SER A 201 -0.66 5.26 22.08
N PRO A 202 -1.75 5.75 21.45
CA PRO A 202 -3.11 5.28 21.73
C PRO A 202 -3.37 3.81 21.32
N PHE A 203 -2.42 3.12 20.72
CA PHE A 203 -2.60 1.75 20.26
C PHE A 203 -2.30 0.72 21.35
N LYS A 204 -3.04 -0.38 21.31
CA LYS A 204 -2.72 -1.59 22.07
C LYS A 204 -2.04 -2.61 21.15
N ILE A 205 -0.82 -3.02 21.47
CA ILE A 205 -0.18 -4.14 20.76
C ILE A 205 -0.96 -5.41 21.10
N VAL A 206 -1.53 -6.05 20.08
CA VAL A 206 -2.30 -7.29 20.20
C VAL A 206 -1.53 -8.51 19.73
N TYR A 207 -0.47 -8.30 18.96
CA TYR A 207 0.45 -9.35 18.53
C TYR A 207 1.82 -8.77 18.20
N SER A 208 2.89 -9.50 18.53
CA SER A 208 4.23 -9.20 18.07
C SER A 208 5.09 -10.46 17.98
N THR A 209 5.97 -10.51 17.00
CA THR A 209 6.96 -11.59 16.84
C THR A 209 8.22 -11.08 16.18
N TYR A 210 9.34 -11.68 16.55
CA TYR A 210 10.65 -11.44 15.92
C TYR A 210 10.96 -12.46 14.81
N ASP A 211 10.05 -13.37 14.54
CA ASP A 211 10.19 -14.38 13.50
C ASP A 211 8.79 -14.79 12.99
N LEU A 212 8.29 -14.00 12.04
CA LEU A 212 6.98 -14.22 11.45
C LEU A 212 6.86 -15.60 10.82
N HIS A 213 7.90 -16.04 10.11
CA HIS A 213 7.85 -17.28 9.35
C HIS A 213 7.81 -18.55 10.23
N SER A 214 8.31 -18.44 11.46
CA SER A 214 8.21 -19.50 12.48
C SER A 214 6.94 -19.42 13.33
N SER A 215 6.08 -18.43 13.10
CA SER A 215 4.86 -18.19 13.88
C SER A 215 3.60 -18.71 13.19
N ASP A 216 2.52 -18.87 13.95
CA ASP A 216 1.21 -19.25 13.38
C ASP A 216 0.65 -18.19 12.43
N MET A 217 1.05 -16.92 12.58
CA MET A 217 0.64 -15.83 11.69
C MET A 217 1.16 -16.00 10.26
N ASN A 218 2.18 -16.82 10.05
CA ASN A 218 2.67 -17.12 8.71
C ASN A 218 1.63 -17.83 7.83
N LYS A 219 0.69 -18.54 8.42
CA LYS A 219 -0.40 -19.24 7.68
C LYS A 219 -1.30 -18.27 6.88
N THR A 220 -1.40 -17.03 7.34
CA THR A 220 -2.21 -15.97 6.70
C THR A 220 -1.35 -14.82 6.16
N ASN A 221 -0.03 -14.96 6.23
CA ASN A 221 0.89 -13.97 5.73
C ASN A 221 0.84 -13.92 4.19
N ILE A 222 0.89 -12.70 3.66
CA ILE A 222 1.11 -12.48 2.24
C ILE A 222 2.56 -12.06 2.09
N GLU A 223 3.36 -13.00 1.58
CA GLU A 223 4.78 -12.80 1.36
C GLU A 223 5.02 -11.94 0.12
N THR A 224 5.80 -10.86 0.26
CA THR A 224 6.20 -10.02 -0.86
C THR A 224 7.47 -10.55 -1.53
N GLU A 225 7.78 -10.08 -2.77
CA GLU A 225 9.07 -10.34 -3.42
C GLU A 225 10.25 -9.87 -2.53
N TYR A 226 10.08 -8.72 -1.86
CA TYR A 226 11.09 -8.21 -0.93
C TYR A 226 11.29 -9.16 0.24
N GLU A 227 10.22 -9.56 0.90
CA GLU A 227 10.22 -10.47 2.05
C GLU A 227 10.94 -11.78 1.70
N ARG A 228 10.57 -12.41 0.59
CA ARG A 228 11.19 -13.65 0.11
C ARG A 228 12.69 -13.50 -0.10
N ASN A 229 13.12 -12.44 -0.79
CA ASN A 229 14.52 -12.16 -1.05
C ASN A 229 15.36 -11.99 0.23
N PHE A 230 14.77 -11.49 1.32
CA PHE A 230 15.46 -11.34 2.60
C PHE A 230 15.42 -12.63 3.43
N THR A 231 14.33 -13.36 3.40
CA THR A 231 14.20 -14.66 4.04
C THR A 231 15.18 -15.68 3.45
N GLU A 232 15.32 -15.73 2.12
CA GLU A 232 16.30 -16.58 1.44
C GLU A 232 17.75 -16.28 1.84
N LYS A 233 18.02 -15.05 2.30
CA LYS A 233 19.34 -14.64 2.84
C LYS A 233 19.49 -14.91 4.33
N GLY A 234 18.50 -15.55 4.98
CA GLY A 234 18.50 -15.88 6.39
C GLY A 234 18.03 -14.77 7.33
N PHE A 235 17.48 -13.66 6.82
CA PHE A 235 16.90 -12.62 7.66
C PHE A 235 15.54 -13.06 8.21
N LYS A 236 15.33 -12.83 9.50
CA LYS A 236 14.03 -13.01 10.14
C LYS A 236 13.15 -11.80 9.89
N ILE A 237 11.88 -12.03 9.65
CA ILE A 237 10.89 -10.98 9.50
C ILE A 237 10.18 -10.73 10.83
N ASN A 238 10.26 -9.50 11.31
CA ASN A 238 9.56 -9.07 12.50
C ASN A 238 8.16 -8.58 12.10
N MET A 239 7.16 -8.87 12.92
CA MET A 239 5.78 -8.42 12.72
C MET A 239 5.16 -7.92 14.02
N LEU A 240 4.38 -6.84 13.90
CA LEU A 240 3.56 -6.28 14.96
C LEU A 240 2.15 -6.01 14.43
N ILE A 241 1.13 -6.31 15.24
CA ILE A 241 -0.24 -5.88 15.03
C ILE A 241 -0.66 -5.06 16.22
N ALA A 242 -1.14 -3.84 15.97
CA ALA A 242 -1.65 -2.96 17.00
C ALA A 242 -3.09 -2.53 16.68
N GLU A 243 -3.93 -2.48 17.70
CA GLU A 243 -5.35 -2.11 17.61
C GLU A 243 -5.56 -0.72 18.19
N ASN A 244 -6.34 0.11 17.50
CA ASN A 244 -6.70 1.44 17.94
C ASN A 244 -7.61 1.37 19.18
N ASN A 245 -7.15 1.93 20.27
CA ASN A 245 -7.83 1.85 21.58
C ASN A 245 -8.69 3.09 21.86
N LYS A 246 -9.25 3.69 20.80
CA LYS A 246 -10.24 4.78 20.90
C LYS A 246 -11.49 4.34 21.65
#